data_9ba5eac641985bdaa5ceb1411867691d
#
_entry.id   9ba5eac641985bdaa5ceb1411867691d
#
_cell.length_a   1.000
_cell.length_b   1.000
_cell.length_c   1.000
_cell.angle_alpha   90.00
_cell.angle_beta   90.00
_cell.angle_gamma   90.00
#
_symmetry.space_group_name_H-M   'P 1'
#
loop_
_entity.id
_entity.type
_entity.pdbx_description
1 polymer ?
#
loop_
_entity_poly.entity_id
_entity_poly.type
_entity_poly.pdbx_seq_one_letter_code
_entity_poly.pdbx_strand_id
1 'polypeptide(L)'
;MKHGHPAIVIHPDSTVSKVWAKKPKLFSSSRFKPYAHRFVQNAKLLAERDVTVPTILDLQQVDGESIHVVHYKMLDGTSIRDLLATQPDQVNLERLAEYFYSLHEKGILFKAIHFGNVIQISDNNFGLIDFTSTKFFSGKIPLIRRAANLSTPLRYKEDTSKLQTSGVQKFIDLYLNCYNEREKDRQRLNKILNSLSPV
;
A
#
# COMPACT_ATOMS: atom_id res chain seq x y z
N MET A 1 -17.65 14.24 -8.81
CA MET A 1 -16.32 13.90 -8.28
C MET A 1 -16.15 14.56 -6.92
N LYS A 2 -16.03 13.79 -5.84
CA LYS A 2 -15.67 14.33 -4.52
C LYS A 2 -14.24 14.87 -4.58
N HIS A 3 -13.97 16.00 -3.96
CA HIS A 3 -12.73 16.78 -3.99
C HIS A 3 -11.43 15.98 -4.08
N GLY A 4 -10.88 15.88 -5.28
CA GLY A 4 -9.50 15.45 -5.54
C GLY A 4 -9.22 13.94 -5.66
N HIS A 5 -10.20 13.09 -5.50
CA HIS A 5 -10.06 11.64 -5.73
C HIS A 5 -10.36 11.29 -7.19
N PRO A 6 -9.65 10.30 -7.77
CA PRO A 6 -9.97 9.81 -9.11
C PRO A 6 -11.36 9.18 -9.12
N ALA A 7 -12.06 9.28 -10.23
CA ALA A 7 -13.23 8.45 -10.49
C ALA A 7 -12.74 7.04 -10.88
N ILE A 8 -13.46 6.03 -10.42
CA ILE A 8 -13.17 4.61 -10.71
C ILE A 8 -14.40 4.02 -11.37
N VAL A 9 -14.19 3.37 -12.50
CA VAL A 9 -15.21 2.61 -13.22
C VAL A 9 -14.72 1.17 -13.32
N ILE A 10 -15.49 0.24 -12.77
CA ILE A 10 -15.22 -1.20 -12.85
C ILE A 10 -16.05 -1.75 -14.01
N HIS A 11 -15.41 -2.49 -14.91
CA HIS A 11 -16.03 -3.12 -16.07
C HIS A 11 -16.36 -4.59 -15.80
N PRO A 12 -17.33 -5.17 -16.55
CA PRO A 12 -17.74 -6.57 -16.35
C PRO A 12 -16.62 -7.60 -16.59
N ASP A 13 -15.59 -7.24 -17.37
CA ASP A 13 -14.43 -8.09 -17.69
C ASP A 13 -13.31 -8.01 -16.64
N SER A 14 -13.60 -7.50 -15.43
CA SER A 14 -12.63 -7.29 -14.35
C SER A 14 -11.53 -6.29 -14.69
N THR A 15 -11.73 -5.43 -15.69
CA THR A 15 -10.89 -4.27 -15.93
C THR A 15 -11.41 -3.03 -15.20
N VAL A 16 -10.53 -2.07 -14.97
CA VAL A 16 -10.84 -0.83 -14.26
C VAL A 16 -10.32 0.35 -15.05
N SER A 17 -11.17 1.38 -15.16
CA SER A 17 -10.77 2.70 -15.63
C SER A 17 -10.65 3.66 -14.45
N LYS A 18 -9.43 4.12 -14.17
CA LYS A 18 -9.17 5.13 -13.12
C LYS A 18 -8.91 6.48 -13.78
N VAL A 19 -9.77 7.46 -13.49
CA VAL A 19 -9.81 8.77 -14.18
C VAL A 19 -9.32 9.86 -13.24
N TRP A 20 -8.30 10.60 -13.64
CA TRP A 20 -7.82 11.81 -12.97
C TRP A 20 -8.17 13.03 -13.81
N ALA A 21 -9.11 13.87 -13.32
CA ALA A 21 -9.64 15.05 -14.02
C ALA A 21 -9.27 16.36 -13.30
N LYS A 22 -8.11 16.43 -12.64
CA LYS A 22 -7.75 17.56 -11.81
C LYS A 22 -6.72 18.45 -12.48
N LYS A 23 -7.06 19.75 -12.67
CA LYS A 23 -6.04 20.76 -13.01
C LYS A 23 -5.03 20.88 -11.86
N PRO A 24 -3.73 20.67 -12.10
CA PRO A 24 -2.73 20.79 -11.06
C PRO A 24 -2.65 22.24 -10.56
N LYS A 25 -2.54 22.44 -9.24
CA LYS A 25 -2.27 23.76 -8.67
C LYS A 25 -0.92 24.27 -9.18
N LEU A 26 -0.78 25.59 -9.37
CA LEU A 26 0.37 26.27 -9.98
C LEU A 26 1.74 25.81 -9.44
N PHE A 27 1.85 25.51 -8.14
CA PHE A 27 3.09 25.06 -7.47
C PHE A 27 3.03 23.60 -6.98
N SER A 28 2.23 22.74 -7.61
CA SER A 28 2.08 21.35 -7.21
C SER A 28 3.03 20.44 -8.00
N SER A 29 3.66 19.49 -7.33
CA SER A 29 4.49 18.44 -7.97
C SER A 29 3.70 17.62 -9.01
N SER A 30 2.37 17.62 -8.96
CA SER A 30 1.50 16.99 -9.95
C SER A 30 1.48 17.72 -11.30
N ARG A 31 1.99 18.96 -11.37
CA ARG A 31 2.16 19.70 -12.63
C ARG A 31 3.32 19.13 -13.45
N PHE A 32 4.41 18.74 -12.77
CA PHE A 32 5.59 18.17 -13.44
C PHE A 32 5.43 16.67 -13.73
N LYS A 33 4.63 15.95 -12.94
CA LYS A 33 4.35 14.54 -13.11
C LYS A 33 2.93 14.23 -12.66
N PRO A 34 1.97 14.11 -13.61
CA PRO A 34 0.58 13.79 -13.33
C PRO A 34 0.42 12.49 -12.53
N TYR A 35 -0.62 12.42 -11.71
CA TYR A 35 -0.88 11.24 -10.85
C TYR A 35 -1.04 9.95 -11.66
N ALA A 36 -1.67 10.00 -12.84
CA ALA A 36 -1.81 8.86 -13.73
C ALA A 36 -0.45 8.31 -14.17
N HIS A 37 0.49 9.19 -14.58
CA HIS A 37 1.86 8.78 -14.95
C HIS A 37 2.63 8.21 -13.75
N ARG A 38 2.42 8.76 -12.52
CA ARG A 38 3.01 8.17 -11.30
C ARG A 38 2.45 6.79 -11.02
N PHE A 39 1.15 6.60 -11.22
CA PHE A 39 0.50 5.31 -11.03
C PHE A 39 1.13 4.26 -11.96
N VAL A 40 1.20 4.54 -13.27
CA VAL A 40 1.80 3.63 -14.25
C VAL A 40 3.29 3.36 -13.95
N GLN A 41 4.07 4.41 -13.66
CA GLN A 41 5.48 4.24 -13.33
C GLN A 41 5.68 3.44 -12.05
N ASN A 42 4.88 3.70 -11.01
CA ASN A 42 4.98 2.98 -9.75
C ASN A 42 4.58 1.52 -9.90
N ALA A 43 3.59 1.20 -10.76
CA ALA A 43 3.26 -0.19 -11.10
C ALA A 43 4.48 -0.92 -11.67
N LYS A 44 5.16 -0.31 -12.65
CA LYS A 44 6.39 -0.87 -13.23
C LYS A 44 7.48 -1.07 -12.18
N LEU A 45 7.79 -0.04 -11.37
CA LEU A 45 8.84 -0.10 -10.35
C LEU A 45 8.54 -1.11 -9.22
N LEU A 46 7.26 -1.36 -8.91
CA LEU A 46 6.84 -2.38 -7.96
C LEU A 46 7.02 -3.78 -8.57
N ALA A 47 6.58 -3.99 -9.82
CA ALA A 47 6.75 -5.25 -10.53
C ALA A 47 8.25 -5.62 -10.69
N GLU A 48 9.11 -4.65 -11.00
CA GLU A 48 10.59 -4.84 -11.07
C GLU A 48 11.22 -5.24 -9.71
N ARG A 49 10.47 -5.09 -8.61
CA ARG A 49 10.86 -5.50 -7.25
C ARG A 49 10.05 -6.70 -6.74
N ASP A 50 9.48 -7.49 -7.65
CA ASP A 50 8.65 -8.66 -7.33
C ASP A 50 7.53 -8.33 -6.34
N VAL A 51 6.83 -7.22 -6.56
CA VAL A 51 5.60 -6.88 -5.84
C VAL A 51 4.43 -6.94 -6.79
N THR A 52 3.47 -7.79 -6.48
CA THR A 52 2.27 -7.97 -7.29
C THR A 52 1.38 -6.72 -7.23
N VAL A 53 1.03 -6.21 -8.39
CA VAL A 53 0.17 -5.04 -8.59
C VAL A 53 -0.75 -5.26 -9.79
N PRO A 54 -1.83 -4.48 -9.93
CA PRO A 54 -2.67 -4.50 -11.12
C PRO A 54 -1.88 -4.37 -12.41
N THR A 55 -2.22 -5.16 -13.42
CA THR A 55 -1.59 -5.09 -14.74
C THR A 55 -2.11 -3.89 -15.50
N ILE A 56 -1.22 -2.93 -15.78
CA ILE A 56 -1.57 -1.75 -16.59
C ILE A 56 -1.76 -2.18 -18.05
N LEU A 57 -2.91 -1.84 -18.61
CA LEU A 57 -3.26 -2.11 -20.00
C LEU A 57 -2.97 -0.89 -20.87
N ASP A 58 -3.38 0.31 -20.42
CA ASP A 58 -3.25 1.54 -21.19
C ASP A 58 -3.25 2.78 -20.31
N LEU A 59 -2.66 3.87 -20.83
CA LEU A 59 -2.70 5.22 -20.25
C LEU A 59 -3.07 6.19 -21.38
N GLN A 60 -4.23 6.80 -21.27
CA GLN A 60 -4.75 7.77 -22.22
C GLN A 60 -4.78 9.17 -21.60
N GLN A 61 -4.55 10.17 -22.43
CA GLN A 61 -4.86 11.56 -22.12
C GLN A 61 -5.97 12.01 -23.06
N VAL A 62 -7.00 12.66 -22.51
CA VAL A 62 -8.06 13.26 -23.32
C VAL A 62 -7.52 14.54 -23.94
N ASP A 63 -7.59 14.65 -25.26
CA ASP A 63 -7.06 15.76 -26.02
C ASP A 63 -7.67 17.11 -25.55
N GLY A 64 -6.80 18.11 -25.38
CA GLY A 64 -7.18 19.44 -24.92
C GLY A 64 -7.57 19.54 -23.43
N GLU A 65 -7.60 18.42 -22.71
CA GLU A 65 -8.01 18.34 -21.32
C GLU A 65 -6.87 17.89 -20.38
N SER A 66 -6.92 18.31 -19.13
CA SER A 66 -6.04 17.78 -18.07
C SER A 66 -6.61 16.49 -17.47
N ILE A 67 -7.19 15.64 -18.30
CA ILE A 67 -7.81 14.39 -17.93
C ILE A 67 -6.92 13.24 -18.40
N HIS A 68 -6.60 12.34 -17.47
CA HIS A 68 -5.86 11.12 -17.75
C HIS A 68 -6.68 9.93 -17.30
N VAL A 69 -6.70 8.88 -18.11
CA VAL A 69 -7.37 7.61 -17.82
C VAL A 69 -6.34 6.50 -17.86
N VAL A 70 -6.29 5.70 -16.80
CA VAL A 70 -5.50 4.46 -16.79
C VAL A 70 -6.44 3.28 -16.77
N HIS A 71 -6.29 2.40 -17.75
CA HIS A 71 -6.97 1.12 -17.81
C HIS A 71 -6.05 0.04 -17.26
N TYR A 72 -6.55 -0.80 -16.38
CA TYR A 72 -5.79 -1.90 -15.80
C TYR A 72 -6.68 -3.10 -15.44
N LYS A 73 -6.09 -4.28 -15.41
CA LYS A 73 -6.73 -5.50 -14.93
C LYS A 73 -6.61 -5.54 -13.40
N MET A 74 -7.74 -5.77 -12.70
CA MET A 74 -7.74 -5.91 -11.24
C MET A 74 -6.88 -7.09 -10.79
N LEU A 75 -6.41 -7.01 -9.54
CA LEU A 75 -5.90 -8.20 -8.85
C LEU A 75 -7.08 -9.11 -8.49
N ASP A 76 -6.91 -10.38 -8.75
CA ASP A 76 -7.85 -11.42 -8.30
C ASP A 76 -7.54 -11.73 -6.84
N GLY A 77 -8.44 -11.33 -5.94
CA GLY A 77 -8.27 -11.51 -4.52
C GLY A 77 -9.15 -10.56 -3.69
N THR A 78 -9.02 -10.64 -2.38
CA THR A 78 -9.82 -9.86 -1.42
C THR A 78 -8.91 -8.97 -0.58
N SER A 79 -9.37 -7.75 -0.26
CA SER A 79 -8.59 -6.88 0.62
C SER A 79 -8.48 -7.47 2.03
N ILE A 80 -7.33 -7.28 2.68
CA ILE A 80 -7.14 -7.73 4.07
C ILE A 80 -8.21 -7.14 5.00
N ARG A 81 -8.65 -5.89 4.74
CA ARG A 81 -9.73 -5.24 5.52
C ARG A 81 -11.04 -6.00 5.40
N ASP A 82 -11.42 -6.40 4.19
CA ASP A 82 -12.66 -7.11 3.93
C ASP A 82 -12.59 -8.53 4.50
N LEU A 83 -11.46 -9.22 4.37
CA LEU A 83 -11.24 -10.52 5.00
C LEU A 83 -11.34 -10.44 6.52
N LEU A 84 -10.71 -9.45 7.16
CA LEU A 84 -10.82 -9.24 8.61
C LEU A 84 -12.27 -8.96 9.06
N ALA A 85 -13.09 -8.41 8.17
CA ALA A 85 -14.50 -8.14 8.46
C ALA A 85 -15.42 -9.35 8.28
N THR A 86 -15.12 -10.23 7.32
CA THR A 86 -16.01 -11.33 6.89
C THR A 86 -15.49 -12.71 7.22
N GLN A 87 -14.17 -12.92 7.14
CA GLN A 87 -13.49 -14.21 7.28
C GLN A 87 -12.12 -14.02 7.96
N PRO A 88 -12.06 -13.54 9.22
CA PRO A 88 -10.81 -13.18 9.90
C PRO A 88 -9.81 -14.35 10.01
N ASP A 89 -10.30 -15.58 10.09
CA ASP A 89 -9.46 -16.78 10.18
C ASP A 89 -8.67 -17.07 8.89
N GLN A 90 -9.06 -16.46 7.77
CA GLN A 90 -8.32 -16.58 6.50
C GLN A 90 -7.13 -15.60 6.43
N VAL A 91 -6.99 -14.66 7.36
CA VAL A 91 -5.88 -13.71 7.38
C VAL A 91 -4.72 -14.28 8.18
N ASN A 92 -3.66 -14.69 7.48
CA ASN A 92 -2.41 -15.07 8.12
C ASN A 92 -1.59 -13.80 8.46
N LEU A 93 -1.68 -13.36 9.73
CA LEU A 93 -0.98 -12.15 10.20
C LEU A 93 0.54 -12.28 10.13
N GLU A 94 1.10 -13.48 10.26
CA GLU A 94 2.55 -13.72 10.16
C GLU A 94 3.02 -13.45 8.72
N ARG A 95 2.36 -14.04 7.73
CA ARG A 95 2.66 -13.80 6.31
C ARG A 95 2.44 -12.36 5.91
N LEU A 96 1.43 -11.71 6.45
CA LEU A 96 1.19 -10.29 6.23
C LEU A 96 2.32 -9.42 6.81
N ALA A 97 2.81 -9.73 8.00
CA ALA A 97 3.94 -9.04 8.63
C ALA A 97 5.25 -9.25 7.85
N GLU A 98 5.53 -10.47 7.40
CA GLU A 98 6.64 -10.80 6.51
C GLU A 98 6.55 -10.03 5.18
N TYR A 99 5.36 -9.91 4.60
CA TYR A 99 5.14 -9.13 3.39
C TYR A 99 5.48 -7.65 3.59
N PHE A 100 5.00 -7.02 4.68
CA PHE A 100 5.34 -5.63 4.99
C PHE A 100 6.84 -5.45 5.25
N TYR A 101 7.46 -6.42 5.92
CA TYR A 101 8.91 -6.42 6.13
C TYR A 101 9.65 -6.51 4.80
N SER A 102 9.23 -7.38 3.89
CA SER A 102 9.83 -7.53 2.56
C SER A 102 9.75 -6.25 1.72
N LEU A 103 8.64 -5.52 1.75
CA LEU A 103 8.51 -4.22 1.09
C LEU A 103 9.58 -3.25 1.59
N HIS A 104 9.80 -3.19 2.90
CA HIS A 104 10.81 -2.31 3.50
C HIS A 104 12.25 -2.73 3.17
N GLU A 105 12.53 -4.05 3.11
CA GLU A 105 13.84 -4.58 2.68
C GLU A 105 14.12 -4.26 1.21
N LYS A 106 13.09 -4.31 0.35
CA LYS A 106 13.15 -3.94 -1.07
C LYS A 106 13.21 -2.43 -1.32
N GLY A 107 13.29 -1.59 -0.27
CA GLY A 107 13.35 -0.14 -0.38
C GLY A 107 12.02 0.50 -0.80
N ILE A 108 10.90 -0.15 -0.55
CA ILE A 108 9.56 0.32 -0.93
C ILE A 108 8.88 0.95 0.28
N LEU A 109 8.65 2.27 0.22
CA LEU A 109 7.85 3.00 1.20
C LEU A 109 6.46 3.23 0.61
N PHE A 110 5.56 2.30 0.86
CA PHE A 110 4.17 2.37 0.43
C PHE A 110 3.37 3.27 1.39
N LYS A 111 3.17 4.54 1.01
CA LYS A 111 2.57 5.55 1.89
C LYS A 111 1.09 5.32 2.18
N ALA A 112 0.36 4.72 1.25
CA ALA A 112 -1.06 4.36 1.41
C ALA A 112 -1.22 2.98 2.07
N ILE A 113 -0.28 2.58 2.91
CA ILE A 113 -0.25 1.29 3.57
C ILE A 113 -1.34 1.23 4.64
N HIS A 114 -2.48 0.67 4.27
CA HIS A 114 -3.57 0.26 5.16
C HIS A 114 -4.17 -1.03 4.60
N PHE A 115 -4.88 -1.78 5.42
CA PHE A 115 -5.32 -3.13 5.06
C PHE A 115 -6.32 -3.18 3.89
N GLY A 116 -7.01 -2.07 3.61
CA GLY A 116 -7.86 -1.95 2.41
C GLY A 116 -7.08 -1.82 1.09
N ASN A 117 -5.77 -1.54 1.13
CA ASN A 117 -4.91 -1.44 -0.05
C ASN A 117 -3.96 -2.63 -0.23
N VAL A 118 -4.08 -3.64 0.62
CA VAL A 118 -3.37 -4.91 0.51
C VAL A 118 -4.37 -5.99 0.14
N ILE A 119 -4.17 -6.62 -1.00
CA ILE A 119 -5.02 -7.68 -1.53
C ILE A 119 -4.37 -9.03 -1.25
N GLN A 120 -5.07 -9.92 -0.57
CA GLN A 120 -4.69 -11.32 -0.45
C GLN A 120 -5.15 -12.06 -1.71
N ILE A 121 -4.21 -12.59 -2.47
CA ILE A 121 -4.44 -13.33 -3.74
C ILE A 121 -4.54 -14.83 -3.44
N SER A 122 -3.72 -15.29 -2.51
CA SER A 122 -3.75 -16.64 -1.94
C SER A 122 -3.19 -16.58 -0.51
N ASP A 123 -3.16 -17.70 0.20
CA ASP A 123 -2.73 -17.78 1.61
C ASP A 123 -1.37 -17.13 1.89
N ASN A 124 -0.46 -17.14 0.91
CA ASN A 124 0.91 -16.63 1.06
C ASN A 124 1.26 -15.53 0.05
N ASN A 125 0.32 -15.08 -0.77
CA ASN A 125 0.59 -14.11 -1.82
C ASN A 125 -0.28 -12.87 -1.67
N PHE A 126 0.38 -11.71 -1.64
CA PHE A 126 -0.26 -10.41 -1.48
C PHE A 126 0.09 -9.48 -2.64
N GLY A 127 -0.82 -8.57 -2.92
CA GLY A 127 -0.61 -7.50 -3.89
C GLY A 127 -1.01 -6.14 -3.33
N LEU A 128 -0.56 -5.08 -3.99
CA LEU A 128 -0.85 -3.71 -3.62
C LEU A 128 -1.76 -3.03 -4.63
N ILE A 129 -2.72 -2.25 -4.13
CA ILE A 129 -3.50 -1.30 -4.90
C ILE A 129 -3.28 0.13 -4.39
N ASP A 130 -3.70 1.13 -5.16
CA ASP A 130 -3.56 2.57 -4.83
C ASP A 130 -2.15 3.05 -4.47
N PHE A 131 -1.17 2.62 -5.22
CA PHE A 131 0.27 2.85 -5.00
C PHE A 131 0.81 4.17 -5.61
N THR A 132 -0.05 5.13 -5.99
CA THR A 132 0.35 6.41 -6.61
C THR A 132 1.36 7.21 -5.78
N SER A 133 1.28 7.12 -4.46
CA SER A 133 2.14 7.86 -3.52
C SER A 133 3.35 7.07 -3.00
N THR A 134 3.64 5.89 -3.56
CA THR A 134 4.79 5.07 -3.18
C THR A 134 6.10 5.80 -3.45
N LYS A 135 7.07 5.63 -2.56
CA LYS A 135 8.45 6.10 -2.74
C LYS A 135 9.40 4.91 -2.76
N PHE A 136 10.43 5.01 -3.60
CA PHE A 136 11.45 3.99 -3.78
C PHE A 136 12.80 4.50 -3.30
N PHE A 137 13.56 3.64 -2.65
CA PHE A 137 14.91 3.87 -2.16
C PHE A 137 15.86 2.87 -2.83
N SER A 138 17.13 3.24 -2.96
CA SER A 138 18.15 2.35 -3.51
C SER A 138 18.55 1.22 -2.57
N GLY A 139 18.18 1.31 -1.29
CA GLY A 139 18.43 0.30 -0.26
C GLY A 139 17.24 0.18 0.67
N LYS A 140 17.42 -0.55 1.76
CA LYS A 140 16.41 -0.79 2.80
C LYS A 140 15.85 0.50 3.36
N ILE A 141 14.56 0.51 3.70
CA ILE A 141 13.93 1.65 4.37
C ILE A 141 14.53 1.86 5.76
N PRO A 142 14.97 3.08 6.12
CA PRO A 142 15.48 3.39 7.47
C PRO A 142 14.43 3.11 8.57
N LEU A 143 14.88 2.65 9.75
CA LEU A 143 14.01 2.21 10.85
C LEU A 143 12.94 3.23 11.25
N ILE A 144 13.32 4.50 11.35
CA ILE A 144 12.38 5.58 11.68
C ILE A 144 11.23 5.70 10.66
N ARG A 145 11.51 5.47 9.37
CA ARG A 145 10.51 5.49 8.30
C ARG A 145 9.67 4.23 8.31
N ARG A 146 10.24 3.07 8.68
CA ARG A 146 9.48 1.83 8.85
C ARG A 146 8.47 1.98 9.99
N ALA A 147 8.90 2.48 11.14
CA ALA A 147 8.02 2.73 12.27
C ALA A 147 6.86 3.67 11.90
N ALA A 148 7.17 4.82 11.27
CA ALA A 148 6.15 5.76 10.80
C ALA A 148 5.20 5.14 9.76
N ASN A 149 5.70 4.26 8.89
CA ASN A 149 4.89 3.57 7.89
C ASN A 149 3.99 2.51 8.54
N LEU A 150 4.52 1.69 9.44
CA LEU A 150 3.73 0.68 10.18
C LEU A 150 2.65 1.30 11.08
N SER A 151 2.91 2.48 11.64
CA SER A 151 1.88 3.18 12.43
C SER A 151 0.68 3.65 11.59
N THR A 152 0.78 3.65 10.26
CA THR A 152 -0.32 4.09 9.38
C THR A 152 -1.52 3.13 9.43
N PRO A 153 -1.41 1.82 9.13
CA PRO A 153 -2.54 0.90 9.24
C PRO A 153 -3.08 0.83 10.67
N LEU A 154 -2.21 0.99 11.67
CA LEU A 154 -2.60 0.94 13.09
C LEU A 154 -3.41 2.16 13.55
N ARG A 155 -3.47 3.24 12.77
CA ARG A 155 -4.33 4.42 13.03
C ARG A 155 -5.69 4.35 12.34
N TYR A 156 -5.86 3.45 11.37
CA TYR A 156 -7.14 3.25 10.72
C TYR A 156 -8.08 2.47 11.63
N LYS A 157 -9.08 3.16 12.21
CA LYS A 157 -10.08 2.53 13.11
C LYS A 157 -10.79 1.36 12.42
N GLU A 158 -11.02 1.44 11.12
CA GLU A 158 -11.63 0.38 10.32
C GLU A 158 -10.79 -0.90 10.31
N ASP A 159 -9.46 -0.78 10.36
CA ASP A 159 -8.53 -1.91 10.37
C ASP A 159 -8.34 -2.42 11.81
N THR A 160 -8.08 -1.51 12.77
CA THR A 160 -7.76 -1.88 14.15
C THR A 160 -8.96 -2.43 14.94
N SER A 161 -10.17 -1.94 14.68
CA SER A 161 -11.39 -2.46 15.33
C SER A 161 -11.65 -3.94 14.98
N LYS A 162 -11.18 -4.39 13.81
CA LYS A 162 -11.32 -5.79 13.38
C LYS A 162 -10.21 -6.68 13.94
N LEU A 163 -8.99 -6.15 14.07
CA LEU A 163 -7.87 -6.87 14.67
C LEU A 163 -8.00 -7.06 16.18
N GLN A 164 -8.75 -6.20 16.88
CA GLN A 164 -8.72 -6.04 18.34
C GLN A 164 -7.32 -5.61 18.85
N THR A 165 -7.20 -5.19 20.09
CA THR A 165 -5.92 -4.72 20.66
C THR A 165 -4.84 -5.80 20.63
N SER A 166 -5.20 -7.05 20.95
CA SER A 166 -4.31 -8.20 20.92
C SER A 166 -3.75 -8.51 19.52
N GLY A 167 -4.57 -8.33 18.47
CA GLY A 167 -4.15 -8.57 17.10
C GLY A 167 -3.21 -7.48 16.58
N VAL A 168 -3.39 -6.23 17.00
CA VAL A 168 -2.47 -5.13 16.68
C VAL A 168 -1.09 -5.40 17.26
N GLN A 169 -1.02 -5.75 18.56
CA GLN A 169 0.26 -6.07 19.21
C GLN A 169 0.91 -7.30 18.57
N LYS A 170 0.12 -8.34 18.32
CA LYS A 170 0.59 -9.55 17.63
C LYS A 170 1.20 -9.23 16.25
N PHE A 171 0.57 -8.37 15.46
CA PHE A 171 1.10 -7.97 14.15
C PHE A 171 2.45 -7.24 14.28
N ILE A 172 2.59 -6.34 15.26
CA ILE A 172 3.85 -5.65 15.55
C ILE A 172 4.93 -6.65 15.93
N ASP A 173 4.64 -7.59 16.84
CA ASP A 173 5.58 -8.60 17.31
C ASP A 173 6.04 -9.51 16.17
N LEU A 174 5.12 -9.94 15.31
CA LEU A 174 5.42 -10.73 14.11
C LEU A 174 6.34 -9.97 13.15
N TYR A 175 6.07 -8.68 12.92
CA TYR A 175 6.96 -7.85 12.11
C TYR A 175 8.35 -7.70 12.74
N LEU A 176 8.44 -7.52 14.05
CA LEU A 176 9.71 -7.44 14.78
C LEU A 176 10.47 -8.77 14.75
N ASN A 177 9.78 -9.90 14.71
CA ASN A 177 10.38 -11.22 14.60
C ASN A 177 11.10 -11.44 13.26
N CYS A 178 10.73 -10.72 12.19
CA CYS A 178 11.47 -10.74 10.92
C CYS A 178 12.91 -10.21 11.03
N TYR A 179 13.30 -9.62 12.18
CA TYR A 179 14.67 -9.15 12.47
C TYR A 179 15.53 -10.18 13.20
N ASN A 180 15.26 -11.49 13.10
CA ASN A 180 15.88 -12.55 13.88
C ASN A 180 17.41 -12.47 14.01
N GLU A 181 18.12 -12.04 12.97
CA GLU A 181 19.58 -11.93 12.97
C GLU A 181 20.08 -10.49 13.23
N ARG A 182 19.17 -9.54 13.53
CA ARG A 182 19.47 -8.11 13.70
C ARG A 182 18.88 -7.54 14.99
N GLU A 183 19.23 -8.16 16.10
CA GLU A 183 18.65 -7.84 17.43
C GLU A 183 18.75 -6.35 17.80
N LYS A 184 19.85 -5.67 17.48
CA LYS A 184 20.01 -4.23 17.72
C LYS A 184 18.99 -3.40 16.94
N ASP A 185 18.71 -3.75 15.68
CA ASP A 185 17.74 -3.08 14.85
C ASP A 185 16.32 -3.35 15.35
N ARG A 186 16.04 -4.58 15.77
CA ARG A 186 14.78 -4.98 16.39
C ARG A 186 14.47 -4.17 17.64
N GLN A 187 15.40 -4.08 18.58
CA GLN A 187 15.25 -3.31 19.82
C GLN A 187 15.07 -1.82 19.53
N ARG A 188 15.85 -1.26 18.61
CA ARG A 188 15.74 0.13 18.20
C ARG A 188 14.40 0.44 17.56
N LEU A 189 13.92 -0.41 16.66
CA LEU A 189 12.61 -0.25 16.02
C LEU A 189 11.48 -0.35 17.04
N ASN A 190 11.52 -1.34 17.95
CA ASN A 190 10.54 -1.47 19.02
C ASN A 190 10.46 -0.22 19.90
N LYS A 191 11.60 0.35 20.27
CA LYS A 191 11.65 1.62 21.04
C LYS A 191 10.98 2.77 20.27
N ILE A 192 11.20 2.86 18.95
CA ILE A 192 10.59 3.90 18.12
C ILE A 192 9.06 3.67 18.01
N LEU A 193 8.62 2.43 17.80
CA LEU A 193 7.19 2.11 17.70
C LEU A 193 6.46 2.48 19.00
N ASN A 194 7.00 2.11 20.15
CA ASN A 194 6.44 2.45 21.45
C ASN A 194 6.37 3.97 21.70
N SER A 195 7.32 4.75 21.14
CA SER A 195 7.27 6.22 21.22
C SER A 195 6.25 6.88 20.28
N LEU A 196 5.78 6.16 19.25
CA LEU A 196 4.80 6.65 18.28
C LEU A 196 3.37 6.19 18.58
N SER A 197 3.20 5.21 19.47
CA SER A 197 1.88 4.77 19.91
C SER A 197 1.30 5.85 20.84
N PRO A 198 0.12 6.41 20.54
CA PRO A 198 -0.56 7.21 21.55
C PRO A 198 -0.94 6.29 22.71
N VAL A 199 -0.61 6.70 23.92
CA VAL A 199 -1.09 6.13 25.17
C VAL A 199 -2.61 6.21 25.22
#